data_62e2022defb35b4d02c75f342b88f725
#
_entry.id   62e2022defb35b4d02c75f342b88f725
#
_cell.length_a   1.000
_cell.length_b   1.000
_cell.length_c   1.000
_cell.angle_alpha   90.00
_cell.angle_beta   90.00
_cell.angle_gamma   90.00
#
_symmetry.space_group_name_H-M   'P 1'
#
loop_
_entity.id
_entity.type
_entity.pdbx_description
1 polymer ?
#
loop_
_entity_poly.entity_id
_entity_poly.type
_entity_poly.pdbx_seq_one_letter_code
_entity_poly.pdbx_strand_id
1 'polypeptide(L)'
;MVRPRLPPKDIATAMKQLYTLTSLCLLFACLVGATLSSCTGRSGSAQSADSTLAEGTQDPNGPLDWDSIVVSTTYFDNQVARKGSSVEVELFFRYPKNDSALLKAVSGAFFGETYANMSPKEATERYLREVRSEYLFGADSLGFSAKELEDMKSEMTLFNHITYHDDHIITMQKDVYTYSAGAAHGLPATGNYTFDRKSKDVISEGDLFIDGYGPELNKILQRALIKEFGRKSAQEMETKDGIYVADLTSNDNFRLDDKGMTYTYNPYEIAPFAIGIIEVFIPYEEVRQLLRPQSIIFNYIQP
;
A
#
# COMPACT_ATOMS: atom_id res chain seq x y z
N MET A 1 -50.18 -16.08 17.69
CA MET A 1 -48.93 -16.79 17.45
C MET A 1 -47.82 -15.74 17.41
N VAL A 2 -47.06 -15.62 18.49
CA VAL A 2 -45.98 -14.62 18.64
C VAL A 2 -44.71 -15.29 18.15
N ARG A 3 -44.07 -14.72 17.13
CA ARG A 3 -42.74 -15.20 16.66
C ARG A 3 -41.68 -14.78 17.65
N PRO A 4 -40.77 -15.67 18.06
CA PRO A 4 -39.66 -15.31 18.95
C PRO A 4 -38.70 -14.35 18.25
N ARG A 5 -38.31 -13.27 18.95
CA ARG A 5 -37.19 -12.39 18.54
C ARG A 5 -35.89 -13.14 18.80
N LEU A 6 -35.06 -13.30 17.79
CA LEU A 6 -33.70 -13.82 17.92
C LEU A 6 -32.85 -12.83 18.73
N PRO A 7 -31.96 -13.29 19.59
CA PRO A 7 -31.13 -12.45 20.44
C PRO A 7 -29.97 -11.79 19.65
N PRO A 8 -29.49 -10.63 20.07
CA PRO A 8 -28.47 -9.82 19.33
C PRO A 8 -27.09 -10.46 19.21
N LYS A 9 -26.88 -11.67 19.74
CA LYS A 9 -25.58 -12.38 19.65
C LYS A 9 -25.23 -12.91 18.24
N ASP A 10 -26.24 -13.09 17.39
CA ASP A 10 -26.01 -13.73 16.09
C ASP A 10 -25.45 -12.75 15.05
N ILE A 11 -25.77 -11.45 15.19
CA ILE A 11 -25.26 -10.39 14.29
C ILE A 11 -23.77 -10.19 14.51
N ALA A 12 -23.31 -10.18 15.74
CA ALA A 12 -21.89 -10.01 16.07
C ALA A 12 -21.05 -11.22 15.60
N THR A 13 -21.63 -12.42 15.56
CA THR A 13 -20.96 -13.64 15.08
C THR A 13 -20.89 -13.70 13.56
N ALA A 14 -21.95 -13.29 12.85
CA ALA A 14 -21.96 -13.21 11.39
C ALA A 14 -20.99 -12.11 10.90
N MET A 15 -20.92 -10.99 11.60
CA MET A 15 -19.94 -9.92 11.31
C MET A 15 -18.50 -10.36 11.57
N LYS A 16 -18.22 -11.13 12.62
CA LYS A 16 -16.88 -11.70 12.86
C LYS A 16 -16.43 -12.65 11.75
N GLN A 17 -17.34 -13.46 11.19
CA GLN A 17 -17.01 -14.34 10.06
C GLN A 17 -16.73 -13.56 8.77
N LEU A 18 -17.41 -12.45 8.54
CA LEU A 18 -17.13 -11.56 7.42
C LEU A 18 -15.76 -10.86 7.58
N TYR A 19 -15.44 -10.41 8.80
CA TYR A 19 -14.14 -9.80 9.13
C TYR A 19 -12.95 -10.72 8.90
N THR A 20 -13.09 -12.01 9.16
CA THR A 20 -12.01 -12.99 8.94
C THR A 20 -11.77 -13.24 7.44
N LEU A 21 -12.78 -13.12 6.60
CA LEU A 21 -12.62 -13.26 5.15
C LEU A 21 -12.04 -12.00 4.49
N THR A 22 -12.49 -10.81 4.85
CA THR A 22 -12.01 -9.55 4.26
C THR A 22 -10.61 -9.17 4.75
N SER A 23 -10.31 -9.42 6.03
CA SER A 23 -8.96 -9.22 6.61
C SER A 23 -7.93 -10.16 5.98
N LEU A 24 -8.32 -11.37 5.59
CA LEU A 24 -7.43 -12.33 4.93
C LEU A 24 -7.11 -11.92 3.49
N CYS A 25 -8.03 -11.26 2.78
CA CYS A 25 -7.78 -10.76 1.42
C CYS A 25 -6.88 -9.53 1.40
N LEU A 26 -6.98 -8.62 2.39
CA LEU A 26 -6.11 -7.44 2.50
C LEU A 26 -4.67 -7.78 2.91
N LEU A 27 -4.47 -8.79 3.76
CA LEU A 27 -3.14 -9.30 4.12
C LEU A 27 -2.45 -10.06 2.97
N PHE A 28 -3.22 -10.66 2.04
CA PHE A 28 -2.65 -11.39 0.90
C PHE A 28 -2.15 -10.46 -0.22
N ALA A 29 -2.64 -9.25 -0.32
CA ALA A 29 -2.18 -8.28 -1.32
C ALA A 29 -0.79 -7.69 -1.01
N CYS A 30 -0.33 -7.78 0.24
CA CYS A 30 1.01 -7.29 0.65
C CYS A 30 2.10 -8.37 0.69
N LEU A 31 1.78 -9.68 0.48
CA LEU A 31 2.70 -10.80 0.77
C LEU A 31 3.07 -11.67 -0.45
N VAL A 32 2.81 -11.25 -1.70
CA VAL A 32 3.25 -12.01 -2.89
C VAL A 32 4.23 -11.19 -3.72
N GLY A 33 5.43 -11.13 -3.25
CA GLY A 33 6.59 -10.66 -4.00
C GLY A 33 7.78 -11.55 -3.72
N ALA A 34 7.84 -12.75 -4.29
CA ALA A 34 9.07 -13.46 -4.66
C ALA A 34 8.80 -14.89 -5.08
N THR A 35 8.67 -15.17 -6.36
CA THR A 35 9.23 -16.40 -6.95
C THR A 35 9.60 -16.12 -8.40
N LEU A 36 10.89 -15.99 -8.64
CA LEU A 36 11.51 -16.07 -9.95
C LEU A 36 11.37 -17.51 -10.48
N SER A 37 10.82 -17.69 -11.65
CA SER A 37 11.08 -18.87 -12.46
C SER A 37 11.32 -18.47 -13.92
N SER A 38 12.54 -18.57 -14.32
CA SER A 38 13.05 -18.52 -15.66
C SER A 38 12.58 -19.74 -16.44
N CYS A 39 12.00 -19.55 -17.65
CA CYS A 39 11.98 -20.57 -18.69
C CYS A 39 12.06 -19.93 -20.06
N THR A 40 13.14 -20.22 -20.73
CA THR A 40 13.41 -20.02 -22.15
C THR A 40 12.54 -20.95 -23.02
N GLY A 41 11.99 -20.42 -24.12
CA GLY A 41 11.30 -21.23 -25.14
C GLY A 41 11.00 -20.47 -26.41
N ARG A 42 11.51 -20.92 -27.47
CA ARG A 42 11.83 -20.38 -28.81
C ARG A 42 10.65 -20.46 -29.78
N SER A 43 10.56 -19.42 -30.64
CA SER A 43 10.15 -19.36 -32.06
C SER A 43 8.71 -19.63 -32.50
N GLY A 44 8.19 -18.67 -33.28
CA GLY A 44 7.07 -18.84 -34.21
C GLY A 44 6.69 -17.50 -34.84
N SER A 45 7.13 -17.31 -36.08
CA SER A 45 6.91 -16.15 -36.93
C SER A 45 5.48 -16.02 -37.43
N ALA A 46 4.90 -14.81 -37.37
CA ALA A 46 3.89 -14.36 -38.32
C ALA A 46 3.98 -12.82 -38.42
N GLN A 47 4.26 -12.38 -39.66
CA GLN A 47 4.26 -10.97 -40.06
C GLN A 47 2.84 -10.46 -40.22
N SER A 48 2.56 -9.26 -39.75
CA SER A 48 1.86 -8.23 -40.56
C SER A 48 1.74 -6.89 -39.83
N ALA A 49 2.04 -5.83 -40.60
CA ALA A 49 1.61 -4.43 -40.57
C ALA A 49 2.15 -3.51 -39.43
N ASP A 50 3.25 -2.92 -39.78
CA ASP A 50 3.65 -1.51 -39.78
C ASP A 50 2.67 -0.53 -39.10
N SER A 51 3.06 -0.11 -37.88
CA SER A 51 2.87 1.24 -37.37
C SER A 51 4.10 1.56 -36.51
N THR A 52 5.12 2.10 -37.17
CA THR A 52 6.27 2.71 -36.51
C THR A 52 5.83 3.89 -35.68
N LEU A 53 5.50 3.65 -34.41
CA LEU A 53 5.63 4.66 -33.37
C LEU A 53 7.14 4.79 -33.15
N ALA A 54 7.69 5.94 -33.51
CA ALA A 54 9.06 6.30 -33.20
C ALA A 54 9.24 6.15 -31.68
N GLU A 55 10.00 5.15 -31.25
CA GLU A 55 10.63 5.12 -29.94
C GLU A 55 11.60 6.29 -29.88
N GLY A 56 11.11 7.44 -29.42
CA GLY A 56 11.98 8.51 -28.97
C GLY A 56 12.79 7.92 -27.82
N THR A 57 14.10 7.90 -27.98
CA THR A 57 15.03 7.61 -26.88
C THR A 57 14.78 8.65 -25.80
N GLN A 58 13.92 8.32 -24.84
CA GLN A 58 13.68 9.18 -23.66
C GLN A 58 14.97 9.18 -22.85
N ASP A 59 15.44 10.37 -22.50
CA ASP A 59 16.52 10.55 -21.53
C ASP A 59 16.03 9.95 -20.20
N PRO A 60 16.62 8.87 -19.67
CA PRO A 60 16.18 8.23 -18.44
C PRO A 60 16.25 9.17 -17.22
N ASN A 61 17.00 10.25 -17.33
CA ASN A 61 17.15 11.30 -16.30
C ASN A 61 16.42 12.60 -16.67
N GLY A 62 15.67 12.61 -17.76
CA GLY A 62 14.89 13.78 -18.19
C GLY A 62 13.84 14.20 -17.14
N PRO A 63 13.32 15.45 -17.22
CA PRO A 63 12.27 15.91 -16.33
C PRO A 63 11.03 15.04 -16.47
N LEU A 64 10.50 14.55 -15.33
CA LEU A 64 9.28 13.78 -15.30
C LEU A 64 8.06 14.70 -15.46
N ASP A 65 7.20 14.35 -16.41
CA ASP A 65 5.90 14.99 -16.58
C ASP A 65 4.84 14.14 -15.87
N TRP A 66 4.13 14.75 -14.93
CA TRP A 66 3.15 14.07 -14.09
C TRP A 66 1.73 14.48 -14.47
N ASP A 67 0.82 13.53 -14.43
CA ASP A 67 -0.62 13.74 -14.52
C ASP A 67 -1.31 13.10 -13.33
N SER A 68 -2.63 13.28 -13.21
CA SER A 68 -3.41 12.68 -12.14
C SER A 68 -4.83 12.35 -12.56
N ILE A 69 -5.38 11.33 -11.94
CA ILE A 69 -6.81 11.01 -11.96
C ILE A 69 -7.37 11.28 -10.57
N VAL A 70 -8.46 12.03 -10.52
CA VAL A 70 -9.19 12.36 -9.29
C VAL A 70 -10.59 11.78 -9.39
N VAL A 71 -11.00 11.03 -8.38
CA VAL A 71 -12.36 10.51 -8.23
C VAL A 71 -12.88 10.90 -6.86
N SER A 72 -14.06 11.49 -6.82
CA SER A 72 -14.84 11.70 -5.59
C SER A 72 -16.29 11.34 -5.91
N THR A 73 -16.78 10.24 -5.35
CA THR A 73 -18.08 9.72 -5.70
C THR A 73 -18.66 8.83 -4.60
N THR A 74 -19.98 8.69 -4.60
CA THR A 74 -20.68 7.72 -3.75
C THR A 74 -21.38 6.71 -4.63
N TYR A 75 -21.10 5.44 -4.42
CA TYR A 75 -21.82 4.33 -5.03
C TYR A 75 -22.91 3.83 -4.09
N PHE A 76 -24.03 3.40 -4.65
CA PHE A 76 -25.17 2.81 -3.93
C PHE A 76 -25.45 1.40 -4.46
N ASP A 77 -25.96 0.53 -3.62
CA ASP A 77 -26.48 -0.79 -4.05
C ASP A 77 -27.53 -0.58 -5.14
N ASN A 78 -28.58 0.21 -4.88
CA ASN A 78 -29.47 0.70 -5.93
C ASN A 78 -29.00 2.05 -6.45
N GLN A 79 -28.16 2.04 -7.48
CA GLN A 79 -27.53 3.24 -8.04
C GLN A 79 -28.56 4.23 -8.63
N VAL A 80 -29.64 3.74 -9.22
CA VAL A 80 -30.69 4.57 -9.84
C VAL A 80 -31.50 5.33 -8.78
N ALA A 81 -31.95 4.63 -7.75
CA ALA A 81 -32.72 5.23 -6.65
C ALA A 81 -31.82 5.91 -5.61
N ARG A 82 -30.48 5.71 -5.65
CA ARG A 82 -29.49 6.12 -4.63
C ARG A 82 -29.91 5.66 -3.23
N LYS A 83 -30.25 4.38 -3.11
CA LYS A 83 -30.71 3.72 -1.90
C LYS A 83 -29.94 2.42 -1.63
N GLY A 84 -30.13 1.90 -0.42
CA GLY A 84 -29.43 0.73 0.07
C GLY A 84 -28.08 1.08 0.65
N SER A 85 -27.22 0.10 0.82
CA SER A 85 -25.85 0.31 1.28
C SER A 85 -25.08 1.25 0.35
N SER A 86 -24.13 1.97 0.89
CA SER A 86 -23.34 2.91 0.09
C SER A 86 -21.85 2.84 0.45
N VAL A 87 -21.01 3.18 -0.52
CA VAL A 87 -19.59 3.44 -0.29
C VAL A 87 -19.21 4.79 -0.88
N GLU A 88 -18.65 5.65 -0.04
CA GLU A 88 -18.00 6.90 -0.46
C GLU A 88 -16.55 6.59 -0.86
N VAL A 89 -16.16 7.05 -2.04
CA VAL A 89 -14.82 6.79 -2.59
C VAL A 89 -14.16 8.10 -2.96
N GLU A 90 -13.00 8.32 -2.39
CA GLU A 90 -12.06 9.35 -2.77
C GLU A 90 -10.76 8.71 -3.26
N LEU A 91 -10.37 9.00 -4.50
CA LEU A 91 -9.16 8.49 -5.11
C LEU A 91 -8.39 9.62 -5.79
N PHE A 92 -7.10 9.70 -5.50
CA PHE A 92 -6.15 10.54 -6.20
C PHE A 92 -4.96 9.70 -6.64
N PHE A 93 -4.84 9.49 -7.95
CA PHE A 93 -3.75 8.74 -8.56
C PHE A 93 -2.87 9.65 -9.38
N ARG A 94 -1.67 9.94 -8.89
CA ARG A 94 -0.62 10.68 -9.59
C ARG A 94 0.30 9.70 -10.31
N TYR A 95 0.57 9.93 -11.59
CA TYR A 95 1.35 9.03 -12.42
C TYR A 95 2.21 9.78 -13.44
N PRO A 96 3.36 9.20 -13.89
CA PRO A 96 4.19 9.78 -14.92
C PRO A 96 3.56 9.60 -16.31
N LYS A 97 3.59 10.65 -17.16
CA LYS A 97 3.05 10.62 -18.53
C LYS A 97 4.08 10.17 -19.55
N ASN A 98 5.32 10.53 -19.34
CA ASN A 98 6.39 10.44 -20.33
C ASN A 98 7.38 9.30 -20.07
N ASP A 99 7.07 8.38 -19.16
CA ASP A 99 7.89 7.20 -18.82
C ASP A 99 6.98 5.98 -18.60
N SER A 100 6.87 5.13 -19.63
CA SER A 100 5.97 3.98 -19.59
C SER A 100 6.42 2.88 -18.61
N ALA A 101 7.72 2.72 -18.40
CA ALA A 101 8.25 1.74 -17.46
C ALA A 101 7.99 2.19 -16.02
N LEU A 102 8.23 3.47 -15.74
CA LEU A 102 7.89 4.05 -14.42
C LEU A 102 6.37 4.06 -14.19
N LEU A 103 5.56 4.37 -15.22
CA LEU A 103 4.10 4.28 -15.12
C LEU A 103 3.64 2.88 -14.72
N LYS A 104 4.22 1.85 -15.33
CA LYS A 104 3.92 0.46 -14.98
C LYS A 104 4.24 0.18 -13.50
N ALA A 105 5.42 0.56 -13.03
CA ALA A 105 5.84 0.36 -11.64
C ALA A 105 4.96 1.13 -10.65
N VAL A 106 4.67 2.41 -10.94
CA VAL A 106 3.79 3.26 -10.11
C VAL A 106 2.36 2.71 -10.08
N SER A 107 1.83 2.23 -11.21
CA SER A 107 0.49 1.64 -11.26
C SER A 107 0.42 0.33 -10.47
N GLY A 108 1.47 -0.52 -10.57
CA GLY A 108 1.59 -1.74 -9.78
C GLY A 108 1.65 -1.46 -8.28
N ALA A 109 2.46 -0.50 -7.86
CA ALA A 109 2.56 -0.08 -6.47
C ALA A 109 1.26 0.52 -5.93
N PHE A 110 0.55 1.29 -6.76
CA PHE A 110 -0.68 1.98 -6.35
C PHE A 110 -1.91 1.06 -6.31
N PHE A 111 -2.19 0.34 -7.40
CA PHE A 111 -3.38 -0.50 -7.52
C PHE A 111 -3.11 -1.99 -7.23
N GLY A 112 -1.87 -2.43 -7.36
CA GLY A 112 -1.45 -3.83 -7.33
C GLY A 112 -0.93 -4.32 -8.70
N GLU A 113 -0.09 -5.37 -8.69
CA GLU A 113 0.61 -5.89 -9.88
C GLU A 113 -0.32 -6.25 -11.05
N THR A 114 -1.53 -6.69 -10.78
CA THR A 114 -2.52 -7.06 -11.81
C THR A 114 -2.99 -5.87 -12.66
N TYR A 115 -2.71 -4.64 -12.21
CA TYR A 115 -3.06 -3.39 -12.88
C TYR A 115 -1.88 -2.75 -13.61
N ALA A 116 -0.66 -3.22 -13.36
CA ALA A 116 0.59 -2.60 -13.83
C ALA A 116 0.66 -2.35 -15.34
N ASN A 117 0.02 -3.21 -16.14
CA ASN A 117 0.01 -3.10 -17.61
C ASN A 117 -1.24 -2.42 -18.18
N MET A 118 -2.10 -1.84 -17.34
CA MET A 118 -3.30 -1.11 -17.78
C MET A 118 -2.98 0.37 -17.95
N SER A 119 -3.73 1.04 -18.82
CA SER A 119 -3.70 2.50 -18.80
C SER A 119 -4.22 3.04 -17.46
N PRO A 120 -3.79 4.23 -17.01
CA PRO A 120 -4.25 4.84 -15.75
C PRO A 120 -5.78 4.86 -15.61
N LYS A 121 -6.47 5.17 -16.70
CA LYS A 121 -7.93 5.20 -16.75
C LYS A 121 -8.54 3.81 -16.55
N GLU A 122 -8.07 2.81 -17.30
CA GLU A 122 -8.57 1.43 -17.18
C GLU A 122 -8.30 0.83 -15.80
N ALA A 123 -7.11 1.06 -15.24
CA ALA A 123 -6.76 0.65 -13.89
C ALA A 123 -7.71 1.25 -12.86
N THR A 124 -7.94 2.56 -12.93
CA THR A 124 -8.88 3.26 -12.03
C THR A 124 -10.30 2.73 -12.16
N GLU A 125 -10.82 2.60 -13.38
CA GLU A 125 -12.19 2.11 -13.62
C GLU A 125 -12.37 0.66 -13.12
N ARG A 126 -11.36 -0.20 -13.32
CA ARG A 126 -11.41 -1.58 -12.81
C ARG A 126 -11.37 -1.61 -11.30
N TYR A 127 -10.47 -0.85 -10.69
CA TYR A 127 -10.35 -0.76 -9.24
C TYR A 127 -11.65 -0.28 -8.58
N LEU A 128 -12.29 0.76 -9.14
CA LEU A 128 -13.57 1.26 -8.66
C LEU A 128 -14.71 0.22 -8.78
N ARG A 129 -14.69 -0.63 -9.82
CA ARG A 129 -15.66 -1.76 -9.93
C ARG A 129 -15.44 -2.77 -8.80
N GLU A 130 -14.19 -3.08 -8.49
CA GLU A 130 -13.84 -4.03 -7.41
C GLU A 130 -14.26 -3.46 -6.04
N VAL A 131 -13.96 -2.19 -5.76
CA VAL A 131 -14.43 -1.48 -4.55
C VAL A 131 -15.95 -1.57 -4.42
N ARG A 132 -16.69 -1.29 -5.48
CA ARG A 132 -18.16 -1.43 -5.45
C ARG A 132 -18.61 -2.84 -5.11
N SER A 133 -17.98 -3.84 -5.70
CA SER A 133 -18.33 -5.25 -5.44
C SER A 133 -18.02 -5.68 -4.00
N GLU A 134 -16.98 -5.10 -3.39
CA GLU A 134 -16.55 -5.44 -2.04
C GLU A 134 -17.39 -4.76 -0.96
N TYR A 135 -17.73 -3.48 -1.16
CA TYR A 135 -18.33 -2.66 -0.11
C TYR A 135 -19.85 -2.49 -0.21
N LEU A 136 -20.48 -2.88 -1.33
CA LEU A 136 -21.94 -2.80 -1.46
C LEU A 136 -22.61 -4.13 -1.15
N PHE A 137 -23.54 -4.11 -0.25
CA PHE A 137 -24.32 -5.27 0.20
C PHE A 137 -25.72 -5.20 -0.42
N GLY A 138 -26.09 -6.19 -1.25
CA GLY A 138 -27.44 -6.34 -1.77
C GLY A 138 -28.43 -6.78 -0.69
N ALA A 139 -29.70 -6.36 -0.83
CA ALA A 139 -30.79 -6.67 0.11
C ALA A 139 -30.95 -8.18 0.39
N ASP A 140 -30.63 -9.03 -0.59
CA ASP A 140 -30.80 -10.47 -0.49
C ASP A 140 -29.64 -11.19 0.21
N SER A 141 -28.51 -10.49 0.49
CA SER A 141 -27.28 -11.15 0.89
C SER A 141 -27.22 -11.53 2.37
N LEU A 142 -27.89 -10.78 3.25
CA LEU A 142 -27.70 -10.89 4.71
C LEU A 142 -29.01 -10.84 5.52
N GLY A 143 -30.17 -10.79 4.89
CA GLY A 143 -31.46 -10.72 5.59
C GLY A 143 -31.75 -9.37 6.29
N PHE A 144 -31.05 -8.31 5.90
CA PHE A 144 -31.31 -6.96 6.41
C PHE A 144 -32.56 -6.34 5.78
N SER A 145 -33.26 -5.53 6.56
CA SER A 145 -34.33 -4.68 6.04
C SER A 145 -33.75 -3.56 5.17
N ALA A 146 -34.55 -3.00 4.26
CA ALA A 146 -34.17 -1.88 3.41
C ALA A 146 -33.64 -0.68 4.23
N LYS A 147 -34.22 -0.44 5.42
CA LYS A 147 -33.75 0.63 6.33
C LYS A 147 -32.38 0.34 6.92
N GLU A 148 -32.13 -0.90 7.34
CA GLU A 148 -30.81 -1.28 7.87
C GLU A 148 -29.74 -1.16 6.81
N LEU A 149 -30.04 -1.47 5.55
CA LEU A 149 -29.13 -1.29 4.43
C LEU A 149 -28.84 0.20 4.14
N GLU A 150 -29.80 1.09 4.25
CA GLU A 150 -29.59 2.54 4.08
C GLU A 150 -28.68 3.15 5.13
N ASP A 151 -28.60 2.53 6.30
CA ASP A 151 -27.68 2.93 7.39
C ASP A 151 -26.27 2.35 7.21
N MET A 152 -26.08 1.41 6.28
CA MET A 152 -24.77 0.81 5.96
C MET A 152 -23.98 1.70 5.02
N LYS A 153 -23.11 2.52 5.60
CA LYS A 153 -22.22 3.44 4.88
C LYS A 153 -20.77 3.00 5.08
N SER A 154 -20.07 2.81 4.00
CA SER A 154 -18.65 2.51 3.96
C SER A 154 -17.87 3.68 3.35
N GLU A 155 -16.59 3.78 3.64
CA GLU A 155 -15.70 4.81 3.11
C GLU A 155 -14.42 4.17 2.62
N MET A 156 -13.91 4.69 1.51
CA MET A 156 -12.62 4.30 0.95
C MET A 156 -11.90 5.52 0.40
N THR A 157 -10.71 5.76 0.92
CA THR A 157 -9.82 6.82 0.46
C THR A 157 -8.50 6.20 0.02
N LEU A 158 -8.01 6.60 -1.17
CA LEU A 158 -6.77 6.10 -1.74
C LEU A 158 -6.02 7.22 -2.45
N PHE A 159 -4.88 7.62 -1.90
CA PHE A 159 -4.04 8.70 -2.45
C PHE A 159 -2.60 8.23 -2.64
N ASN A 160 -1.91 8.84 -3.61
CA ASN A 160 -0.46 8.81 -3.64
C ASN A 160 0.13 10.20 -3.86
N HIS A 161 1.34 10.39 -3.33
CA HIS A 161 2.11 11.59 -3.55
C HIS A 161 3.61 11.27 -3.60
N ILE A 162 4.37 12.10 -4.32
CA ILE A 162 5.81 11.97 -4.40
C ILE A 162 6.40 12.75 -3.23
N THR A 163 7.09 12.03 -2.33
CA THR A 163 7.69 12.61 -1.12
C THR A 163 9.13 13.05 -1.35
N TYR A 164 9.84 12.42 -2.30
CA TYR A 164 11.20 12.77 -2.67
C TYR A 164 11.51 12.35 -4.11
N HIS A 165 12.36 13.08 -4.79
CA HIS A 165 12.96 12.66 -6.06
C HIS A 165 14.26 13.42 -6.34
N ASP A 166 15.20 12.73 -6.97
CA ASP A 166 16.46 13.29 -7.48
C ASP A 166 16.88 12.55 -8.77
N ASP A 167 18.16 12.55 -9.11
CA ASP A 167 18.69 11.87 -10.29
C ASP A 167 18.78 10.34 -10.11
N HIS A 168 18.66 9.81 -8.91
CA HIS A 168 18.83 8.39 -8.57
C HIS A 168 17.52 7.70 -8.25
N ILE A 169 16.65 8.32 -7.46
CA ILE A 169 15.44 7.71 -6.94
C ILE A 169 14.20 8.61 -7.10
N ILE A 170 13.04 7.97 -7.04
CA ILE A 170 11.73 8.61 -6.87
C ILE A 170 11.05 7.89 -5.74
N THR A 171 10.64 8.63 -4.71
CA THR A 171 9.92 8.06 -3.57
C THR A 171 8.47 8.49 -3.58
N MET A 172 7.59 7.52 -3.55
CA MET A 172 6.14 7.67 -3.52
C MET A 172 5.59 7.10 -2.21
N GLN A 173 4.72 7.85 -1.58
CA GLN A 173 3.88 7.38 -0.49
C GLN A 173 2.46 7.14 -0.99
N LYS A 174 1.86 6.05 -0.57
CA LYS A 174 0.47 5.68 -0.81
C LYS A 174 -0.26 5.62 0.52
N ASP A 175 -1.33 6.41 0.66
CA ASP A 175 -2.17 6.43 1.84
C ASP A 175 -3.53 5.84 1.52
N VAL A 176 -3.97 4.94 2.37
CA VAL A 176 -5.25 4.25 2.29
C VAL A 176 -6.02 4.48 3.57
N TYR A 177 -7.30 4.76 3.47
CA TYR A 177 -8.21 4.69 4.59
C TYR A 177 -9.44 3.89 4.17
N THR A 178 -9.84 2.94 4.98
CA THR A 178 -11.04 2.14 4.76
C THR A 178 -11.92 2.12 5.99
N TYR A 179 -13.21 2.29 5.80
CA TYR A 179 -14.22 2.04 6.81
C TYR A 179 -15.30 1.15 6.22
N SER A 180 -15.47 -0.03 6.76
CA SER A 180 -16.58 -0.92 6.40
C SER A 180 -17.76 -0.68 7.31
N ALA A 181 -18.95 -0.61 6.74
CA ALA A 181 -20.18 -0.40 7.51
C ALA A 181 -20.29 -1.39 8.67
N GLY A 182 -20.55 -0.86 9.87
CA GLY A 182 -20.63 -1.64 11.11
C GLY A 182 -19.30 -1.95 11.80
N ALA A 183 -18.16 -1.53 11.22
CA ALA A 183 -16.88 -1.60 11.91
C ALA A 183 -16.84 -0.64 13.11
N ALA A 184 -16.02 -0.96 14.11
CA ALA A 184 -15.84 -0.10 15.27
C ALA A 184 -15.15 1.23 14.92
N HIS A 185 -14.28 1.21 13.88
CA HIS A 185 -13.53 2.37 13.38
C HIS A 185 -13.00 2.06 11.98
N GLY A 186 -12.56 3.09 11.27
CA GLY A 186 -11.83 2.94 10.02
C GLY A 186 -10.38 2.53 10.26
N LEU A 187 -9.71 2.09 9.21
CA LEU A 187 -8.32 1.63 9.23
C LEU A 187 -7.48 2.44 8.26
N PRO A 188 -6.61 3.33 8.75
CA PRO A 188 -5.58 3.95 7.93
C PRO A 188 -4.41 3.00 7.68
N ALA A 189 -3.79 3.10 6.51
CA ALA A 189 -2.54 2.43 6.21
C ALA A 189 -1.70 3.28 5.26
N THR A 190 -0.39 3.24 5.44
CA THR A 190 0.59 3.91 4.57
C THR A 190 1.54 2.87 4.00
N GLY A 191 1.70 2.90 2.67
CA GLY A 191 2.70 2.12 1.94
C GLY A 191 3.72 3.06 1.29
N ASN A 192 5.00 2.73 1.40
CA ASN A 192 6.09 3.48 0.81
C ASN A 192 6.73 2.70 -0.33
N TYR A 193 7.07 3.40 -1.40
CA TYR A 193 7.71 2.82 -2.57
C TYR A 193 8.81 3.75 -3.05
N THR A 194 10.02 3.26 -3.11
CA THR A 194 11.14 3.98 -3.72
C THR A 194 11.51 3.27 -5.02
N PHE A 195 11.51 4.00 -6.12
CA PHE A 195 11.84 3.50 -7.44
C PHE A 195 13.26 3.93 -7.82
N ASP A 196 14.07 3.02 -8.32
CA ASP A 196 15.32 3.35 -8.98
C ASP A 196 15.04 4.06 -10.31
N ARG A 197 15.59 5.25 -10.51
CA ARG A 197 15.31 6.04 -11.73
C ARG A 197 15.85 5.42 -13.00
N LYS A 198 16.87 4.58 -12.91
CA LYS A 198 17.49 3.94 -14.08
C LYS A 198 16.74 2.66 -14.48
N SER A 199 16.53 1.74 -13.55
CA SER A 199 15.83 0.47 -13.82
C SER A 199 14.31 0.61 -13.82
N LYS A 200 13.76 1.61 -13.11
CA LYS A 200 12.33 1.83 -12.83
C LYS A 200 11.71 0.78 -11.90
N ASP A 201 12.51 -0.10 -11.31
CA ASP A 201 12.04 -1.10 -10.37
C ASP A 201 11.84 -0.48 -8.98
N VAL A 202 10.95 -1.07 -8.19
CA VAL A 202 10.81 -0.76 -6.77
C VAL A 202 12.03 -1.32 -6.04
N ILE A 203 12.64 -0.51 -5.21
CA ILE A 203 13.78 -0.88 -4.37
C ILE A 203 13.24 -1.57 -3.11
N SER A 204 13.67 -2.80 -2.90
CA SER A 204 13.40 -3.61 -1.69
C SER A 204 14.59 -3.60 -0.72
N GLU A 205 14.39 -4.08 0.50
CA GLU A 205 15.50 -4.31 1.45
C GLU A 205 16.57 -5.24 0.85
N GLY A 206 16.15 -6.26 0.09
CA GLY A 206 17.07 -7.19 -0.58
C GLY A 206 17.98 -6.55 -1.62
N ASP A 207 17.59 -5.41 -2.21
CA ASP A 207 18.43 -4.65 -3.14
C ASP A 207 19.45 -3.77 -2.40
N LEU A 208 19.19 -3.41 -1.16
CA LEU A 208 20.02 -2.53 -0.37
C LEU A 208 21.02 -3.27 0.49
N PHE A 209 20.63 -4.39 1.11
CA PHE A 209 21.36 -5.02 2.20
C PHE A 209 21.97 -6.38 1.81
N ILE A 210 23.08 -6.73 2.47
CA ILE A 210 23.72 -8.05 2.36
C ILE A 210 22.84 -9.14 2.95
N ASP A 211 23.05 -10.39 2.56
CA ASP A 211 22.30 -11.51 3.11
C ASP A 211 22.46 -11.63 4.64
N GLY A 212 21.37 -11.89 5.34
CA GLY A 212 21.37 -12.01 6.80
C GLY A 212 21.34 -10.70 7.58
N TYR A 213 21.05 -9.57 6.93
CA TYR A 213 20.98 -8.23 7.54
C TYR A 213 19.90 -8.08 8.64
N GLY A 214 18.82 -8.83 8.54
CA GLY A 214 17.60 -8.63 9.33
C GLY A 214 17.81 -8.48 10.84
N PRO A 215 18.54 -9.39 11.53
CA PRO A 215 18.74 -9.26 12.98
C PRO A 215 19.46 -7.98 13.42
N GLU A 216 20.41 -7.47 12.62
CA GLU A 216 21.11 -6.23 12.97
C GLU A 216 20.31 -4.99 12.59
N LEU A 217 19.63 -5.03 11.44
CA LEU A 217 18.69 -3.96 11.04
C LEU A 217 17.58 -3.78 12.07
N ASN A 218 16.99 -4.87 12.58
CA ASN A 218 15.97 -4.83 13.63
C ASN A 218 16.49 -4.13 14.90
N LYS A 219 17.73 -4.41 15.33
CA LYS A 219 18.33 -3.71 16.46
C LYS A 219 18.53 -2.22 16.21
N ILE A 220 18.91 -1.84 15.00
CA ILE A 220 19.05 -0.44 14.60
C ILE A 220 17.69 0.26 14.70
N LEU A 221 16.65 -0.33 14.10
CA LEU A 221 15.28 0.16 14.16
C LEU A 221 14.77 0.33 15.59
N GLN A 222 14.96 -0.69 16.43
CA GLN A 222 14.56 -0.64 17.84
C GLN A 222 15.26 0.48 18.59
N ARG A 223 16.57 0.66 18.40
CA ARG A 223 17.32 1.77 19.02
C ARG A 223 16.86 3.13 18.53
N ALA A 224 16.61 3.27 17.22
CA ALA A 224 16.12 4.51 16.63
C ALA A 224 14.75 4.90 17.20
N LEU A 225 13.81 3.95 17.26
CA LEU A 225 12.48 4.18 17.82
C LEU A 225 12.52 4.58 19.30
N ILE A 226 13.30 3.86 20.13
CA ILE A 226 13.46 4.18 21.55
C ILE A 226 14.01 5.60 21.73
N LYS A 227 15.00 5.98 20.92
CA LYS A 227 15.63 7.31 20.94
C LYS A 227 14.64 8.40 20.52
N GLU A 228 13.85 8.16 19.46
CA GLU A 228 12.88 9.11 18.93
C GLU A 228 11.81 9.47 19.97
N PHE A 229 11.32 8.48 20.70
CA PHE A 229 10.35 8.67 21.79
C PHE A 229 10.99 9.18 23.10
N GLY A 230 12.30 9.40 23.13
CA GLY A 230 13.02 9.86 24.32
C GLY A 230 12.96 8.87 25.49
N ARG A 231 12.85 7.55 25.18
CA ARG A 231 12.80 6.49 26.17
C ARG A 231 14.19 5.89 26.41
N LYS A 232 14.33 5.15 27.52
CA LYS A 232 15.61 4.52 27.90
C LYS A 232 15.68 3.04 27.51
N SER A 233 14.54 2.40 27.30
CA SER A 233 14.45 0.97 27.01
C SER A 233 13.16 0.57 26.31
N ALA A 234 13.16 -0.63 25.71
CA ALA A 234 11.96 -1.27 25.17
C ALA A 234 10.85 -1.43 26.21
N GLN A 235 11.22 -1.80 27.46
CA GLN A 235 10.27 -1.94 28.56
C GLN A 235 9.58 -0.60 28.91
N GLU A 236 10.30 0.50 28.80
CA GLU A 236 9.72 1.83 29.06
C GLU A 236 8.77 2.24 27.93
N MET A 237 9.08 1.92 26.68
CA MET A 237 8.20 2.11 25.52
C MET A 237 6.89 1.34 25.68
N GLU A 238 6.98 0.06 26.04
CA GLU A 238 5.79 -0.78 26.23
C GLU A 238 4.90 -0.26 27.37
N THR A 239 5.49 0.08 28.51
CA THR A 239 4.72 0.47 29.69
C THR A 239 4.16 1.89 29.63
N LYS A 240 4.83 2.83 28.99
CA LYS A 240 4.41 4.24 28.92
C LYS A 240 3.68 4.59 27.62
N ASP A 241 4.08 3.99 26.51
CA ASP A 241 3.59 4.36 25.19
C ASP A 241 2.76 3.23 24.53
N GLY A 242 2.77 2.02 25.09
CA GLY A 242 2.04 0.87 24.54
C GLY A 242 2.63 0.35 23.23
N ILE A 243 3.93 0.62 22.99
CA ILE A 243 4.61 0.20 21.74
C ILE A 243 5.47 -1.03 22.06
N TYR A 244 5.23 -2.13 21.32
CA TYR A 244 5.89 -3.43 21.51
C TYR A 244 7.19 -3.49 20.70
N VAL A 245 8.24 -2.85 21.23
CA VAL A 245 9.54 -2.75 20.54
C VAL A 245 10.17 -4.12 20.28
N ALA A 246 9.91 -5.11 21.12
CA ALA A 246 10.42 -6.46 20.92
C ALA A 246 9.87 -7.14 19.66
N ASP A 247 8.67 -6.76 19.20
CA ASP A 247 8.01 -7.28 18.02
C ASP A 247 8.43 -6.51 16.75
N LEU A 248 9.15 -5.39 16.91
CA LEU A 248 9.59 -4.57 15.79
C LEU A 248 10.65 -5.31 14.97
N THR A 249 10.31 -5.58 13.73
CA THR A 249 11.20 -6.10 12.68
C THR A 249 11.10 -5.24 11.45
N SER A 250 12.12 -5.27 10.58
CA SER A 250 12.01 -4.65 9.27
C SER A 250 10.86 -5.31 8.48
N ASN A 251 10.10 -4.51 7.75
CA ASN A 251 8.84 -4.92 7.09
C ASN A 251 8.76 -4.54 5.61
N ASP A 252 9.88 -4.14 5.02
CA ASP A 252 10.01 -3.67 3.62
C ASP A 252 9.12 -2.45 3.28
N ASN A 253 8.45 -1.88 4.28
CA ASN A 253 7.65 -0.66 4.13
C ASN A 253 8.47 0.57 4.52
N PHE A 254 9.38 0.97 3.65
CA PHE A 254 10.29 2.09 3.87
C PHE A 254 10.32 3.06 2.69
N ARG A 255 10.74 4.28 2.96
CA ARG A 255 11.07 5.29 1.95
C ARG A 255 12.49 5.80 2.13
N LEU A 256 13.10 6.18 1.01
CA LEU A 256 14.42 6.79 0.97
C LEU A 256 14.32 8.27 0.61
N ASP A 257 15.21 9.07 1.16
CA ASP A 257 15.48 10.46 0.74
C ASP A 257 17.00 10.72 0.72
N ASP A 258 17.45 11.98 0.67
CA ASP A 258 18.86 12.35 0.66
C ASP A 258 19.57 12.19 2.03
N LYS A 259 18.84 11.88 3.10
CA LYS A 259 19.34 11.85 4.48
C LYS A 259 19.36 10.47 5.08
N GLY A 260 18.41 9.61 4.67
CA GLY A 260 18.27 8.31 5.30
C GLY A 260 17.07 7.54 4.78
N MET A 261 16.69 6.57 5.56
CA MET A 261 15.52 5.74 5.32
C MET A 261 14.53 5.85 6.47
N THR A 262 13.23 5.90 6.13
CA THR A 262 12.15 5.93 7.11
C THR A 262 11.29 4.70 6.93
N TYR A 263 11.24 3.86 7.95
CA TYR A 263 10.31 2.72 8.04
C TYR A 263 8.96 3.18 8.57
N THR A 264 7.90 2.64 8.02
CA THR A 264 6.51 2.91 8.45
C THR A 264 5.86 1.64 8.96
N TYR A 265 5.33 1.72 10.17
CA TYR A 265 4.54 0.67 10.82
C TYR A 265 3.09 1.13 10.92
N ASN A 266 2.20 0.37 10.32
CA ASN A 266 0.77 0.67 10.34
C ASN A 266 0.12 0.26 11.67
N PRO A 267 -1.10 0.73 11.98
CA PRO A 267 -1.82 0.31 13.17
C PRO A 267 -1.86 -1.21 13.31
N TYR A 268 -1.65 -1.69 14.53
CA TYR A 268 -1.58 -3.11 14.90
C TYR A 268 -0.29 -3.86 14.53
N GLU A 269 0.67 -3.25 13.82
CA GLU A 269 1.94 -3.95 13.53
C GLU A 269 2.83 -4.02 14.78
N ILE A 270 3.06 -2.91 15.46
CA ILE A 270 3.92 -2.84 16.66
C ILE A 270 3.27 -2.10 17.84
N ALA A 271 2.03 -1.65 17.68
CA ALA A 271 1.28 -0.92 18.70
C ALA A 271 -0.24 -1.08 18.50
N PRO A 272 -1.08 -0.84 19.53
CA PRO A 272 -2.53 -0.78 19.38
C PRO A 272 -2.95 0.34 18.42
N PHE A 273 -4.14 0.20 17.82
CA PHE A 273 -4.74 1.15 16.87
C PHE A 273 -4.68 2.62 17.34
N ALA A 274 -4.89 2.87 18.61
CA ALA A 274 -4.95 4.23 19.18
C ALA A 274 -3.63 5.02 19.05
N ILE A 275 -2.50 4.33 18.83
CA ILE A 275 -1.20 4.98 18.63
C ILE A 275 -1.09 5.51 17.21
N GLY A 276 -1.80 4.89 16.25
CA GLY A 276 -1.74 5.28 14.84
C GLY A 276 -0.55 4.69 14.10
N ILE A 277 -0.16 5.37 13.03
CA ILE A 277 1.01 5.03 12.20
C ILE A 277 2.28 5.48 12.92
N ILE A 278 3.29 4.62 12.97
CA ILE A 278 4.60 4.91 13.57
C ILE A 278 5.64 4.93 12.46
N GLU A 279 6.43 6.00 12.41
CA GLU A 279 7.57 6.12 11.50
C GLU A 279 8.87 6.05 12.29
N VAL A 280 9.88 5.39 11.73
CA VAL A 280 11.21 5.26 12.33
C VAL A 280 12.25 5.68 11.31
N PHE A 281 12.90 6.82 11.56
CA PHE A 281 13.97 7.33 10.71
C PHE A 281 15.33 6.76 11.11
N ILE A 282 16.10 6.34 10.10
CA ILE A 282 17.47 5.85 10.26
C ILE A 282 18.39 6.60 9.28
N PRO A 283 19.40 7.35 9.75
CA PRO A 283 20.45 7.89 8.87
C PRO A 283 21.19 6.75 8.16
N TYR A 284 21.58 6.93 6.91
CA TYR A 284 22.29 5.93 6.12
C TYR A 284 23.59 5.41 6.78
N GLU A 285 24.26 6.26 7.55
CA GLU A 285 25.48 5.88 8.25
C GLU A 285 25.28 4.76 9.27
N GLU A 286 24.08 4.66 9.88
CA GLU A 286 23.80 3.59 10.87
C GLU A 286 23.65 2.22 10.21
N VAL A 287 23.31 2.16 8.91
CA VAL A 287 23.15 0.92 8.14
C VAL A 287 24.33 0.64 7.20
N ARG A 288 25.34 1.51 7.13
CA ARG A 288 26.47 1.42 6.20
C ARG A 288 27.09 0.02 6.12
N GLN A 289 27.27 -0.66 7.26
CA GLN A 289 27.89 -1.98 7.33
C GLN A 289 27.00 -3.12 6.81
N LEU A 290 25.70 -2.85 6.65
CA LEU A 290 24.73 -3.82 6.12
C LEU A 290 24.54 -3.67 4.61
N LEU A 291 25.06 -2.60 4.00
CA LEU A 291 24.82 -2.30 2.59
C LEU A 291 25.54 -3.28 1.66
N ARG A 292 24.86 -3.72 0.61
CA ARG A 292 25.49 -4.39 -0.52
C ARG A 292 26.43 -3.44 -1.24
N PRO A 293 27.52 -3.93 -1.85
CA PRO A 293 28.49 -3.06 -2.57
C PRO A 293 27.88 -2.21 -3.68
N GLN A 294 26.78 -2.66 -4.27
CA GLN A 294 26.05 -1.96 -5.34
C GLN A 294 24.82 -1.20 -4.86
N SER A 295 24.60 -1.08 -3.55
CA SER A 295 23.46 -0.38 -3.00
C SER A 295 23.39 1.06 -3.49
N ILE A 296 22.20 1.49 -3.92
CA ILE A 296 21.96 2.85 -4.39
C ILE A 296 22.23 3.90 -3.30
N ILE A 297 22.17 3.50 -2.02
CA ILE A 297 22.46 4.37 -0.87
C ILE A 297 23.86 4.97 -0.93
N PHE A 298 24.84 4.30 -1.59
CA PHE A 298 26.18 4.87 -1.76
C PHE A 298 26.23 6.16 -2.57
N ASN A 299 25.15 6.54 -3.27
CA ASN A 299 25.05 7.87 -3.88
C ASN A 299 24.86 9.00 -2.85
N TYR A 300 24.46 8.67 -1.62
CA TYR A 300 24.09 9.62 -0.56
C TYR A 300 25.06 9.67 0.61
N ILE A 301 25.95 8.71 0.73
CA ILE A 301 26.96 8.66 1.80
C ILE A 301 28.36 8.82 1.24
N GLN A 302 29.17 9.61 1.93
CA GLN A 302 30.57 9.80 1.51
C GLN A 302 31.38 8.52 1.72
N PRO A 303 32.40 8.26 0.87
CA PRO A 303 33.26 7.09 0.97
C PRO A 303 33.99 6.97 2.31
#